data_591d0b0474d850feb805b506fdff005c
#
_entry.id   591d0b0474d850feb805b506fdff005c
#
_cell.length_a   1.000
_cell.length_b   1.000
_cell.length_c   1.000
_cell.angle_alpha   90.00
_cell.angle_beta   90.00
_cell.angle_gamma   90.00
#
_symmetry.space_group_name_H-M   'P 1'
#
loop_
_entity.id
_entity.type
_entity.pdbx_description
1 polymer ?
#
loop_
_entity_poly.entity_id
_entity_poly.type
_entity_poly.pdbx_seq_one_letter_code
_entity_poly.pdbx_strand_id
1 'polypeptide(L)'
;VTNAHMERALRLISVQRGYDPRDFTLVAFGGAGGLHVCELARDLGIGQVIVPRRASTMSALGMIGADVIKDYVRTVMLPEDTLYSELLSRIKSMVVLAQAEMEEELISEDDICLQTTLDVRYRGQSYELNVPLTQNYHSDFHDAHMQAYGHSNVDDSIEIVNLRVRCIGLVSAVPMIRTKSVSTDSSVAHLGKSPMVLSGEIIDADIYSGDLLKPGHVIVGPALIVYSDTTVLISYQDRAVVDPLHNVVLDIGMSNNGQAAFL
;
A
#
# COMPACT_ATOMS: atom_id res chain seq x y z
N VAL A 1 -24.93 -5.68 -2.23
CA VAL A 1 -24.13 -6.82 -2.73
C VAL A 1 -22.67 -6.37 -2.94
N THR A 2 -22.39 -5.34 -3.74
CA THR A 2 -21.02 -4.88 -4.04
C THR A 2 -20.25 -4.49 -2.77
N ASN A 3 -20.85 -3.65 -1.88
CA ASN A 3 -20.21 -3.24 -0.64
C ASN A 3 -19.86 -4.43 0.27
N ALA A 4 -20.73 -5.44 0.36
CA ALA A 4 -20.45 -6.65 1.15
C ALA A 4 -19.24 -7.44 0.63
N HIS A 5 -19.03 -7.48 -0.70
CA HIS A 5 -17.83 -8.10 -1.28
C HIS A 5 -16.56 -7.30 -0.98
N MET A 6 -16.64 -5.97 -1.08
CA MET A 6 -15.52 -5.07 -0.78
C MET A 6 -15.16 -5.12 0.72
N GLU A 7 -16.17 -5.09 1.60
CA GLU A 7 -16.00 -5.23 3.05
C GLU A 7 -15.31 -6.55 3.40
N ARG A 8 -15.77 -7.67 2.81
CA ARG A 8 -15.15 -8.98 3.04
C ARG A 8 -13.67 -8.99 2.62
N ALA A 9 -13.33 -8.39 1.48
CA ALA A 9 -11.95 -8.29 1.03
C ALA A 9 -11.08 -7.47 1.98
N LEU A 10 -11.61 -6.35 2.50
CA LEU A 10 -10.92 -5.51 3.48
C LEU A 10 -10.70 -6.25 4.81
N ARG A 11 -11.71 -6.99 5.29
CA ARG A 11 -11.58 -7.81 6.50
C ARG A 11 -10.54 -8.93 6.36
N LEU A 12 -10.37 -9.49 5.16
CA LEU A 12 -9.37 -10.53 4.89
C LEU A 12 -7.93 -10.02 5.10
N ILE A 13 -7.66 -8.78 4.71
CA ILE A 13 -6.32 -8.19 4.80
C ILE A 13 -6.08 -7.42 6.11
N SER A 14 -7.11 -7.16 6.91
CA SER A 14 -7.03 -6.48 8.20
C SER A 14 -7.36 -7.41 9.37
N VAL A 15 -8.63 -7.64 9.64
CA VAL A 15 -9.10 -8.40 10.82
C VAL A 15 -8.52 -9.82 10.87
N GLN A 16 -8.49 -10.53 9.74
CA GLN A 16 -7.94 -11.89 9.69
C GLN A 16 -6.42 -11.94 9.91
N ARG A 17 -5.75 -10.80 9.77
CA ARG A 17 -4.31 -10.64 10.07
C ARG A 17 -4.06 -10.02 11.46
N GLY A 18 -5.10 -9.82 12.27
CA GLY A 18 -5.01 -9.28 13.61
C GLY A 18 -4.95 -7.75 13.69
N TYR A 19 -5.23 -7.05 12.59
CA TYR A 19 -5.29 -5.59 12.59
C TYR A 19 -6.71 -5.10 12.84
N ASP A 20 -6.87 -4.06 13.64
CA ASP A 20 -8.14 -3.37 13.83
C ASP A 20 -8.35 -2.31 12.73
N PRO A 21 -9.38 -2.42 11.88
CA PRO A 21 -9.64 -1.45 10.83
C PRO A 21 -9.81 -0.01 11.34
N ARG A 22 -10.25 0.17 12.58
CA ARG A 22 -10.51 1.48 13.20
C ARG A 22 -9.23 2.30 13.40
N ASP A 23 -8.06 1.65 13.43
CA ASP A 23 -6.75 2.30 13.56
C ASP A 23 -6.21 2.83 12.22
N PHE A 24 -6.95 2.62 11.12
CA PHE A 24 -6.51 2.97 9.77
C PHE A 24 -7.38 4.05 9.13
N THR A 25 -6.81 4.72 8.15
CA THR A 25 -7.54 5.56 7.20
C THR A 25 -7.79 4.77 5.91
N LEU A 26 -9.01 4.79 5.40
CA LEU A 26 -9.36 4.12 4.15
C LEU A 26 -9.00 5.02 2.97
N VAL A 27 -8.28 4.51 1.99
CA VAL A 27 -7.98 5.22 0.74
C VAL A 27 -8.83 4.66 -0.38
N ALA A 28 -9.67 5.50 -0.97
CA ALA A 28 -10.52 5.13 -2.11
C ALA A 28 -9.92 5.63 -3.41
N PHE A 29 -9.63 4.73 -4.33
CA PHE A 29 -9.16 5.07 -5.67
C PHE A 29 -9.87 4.23 -6.74
N GLY A 30 -9.64 4.57 -8.03
CA GLY A 30 -10.43 4.07 -9.15
C GLY A 30 -11.62 4.96 -9.46
N GLY A 31 -12.30 4.70 -10.58
CA GLY A 31 -13.40 5.54 -11.07
C GLY A 31 -14.65 5.55 -10.18
N ALA A 32 -14.99 4.43 -9.54
CA ALA A 32 -16.20 4.27 -8.73
C ALA A 32 -15.95 4.13 -7.22
N GLY A 33 -14.69 4.05 -6.78
CA GLY A 33 -14.34 3.83 -5.36
C GLY A 33 -14.98 4.85 -4.43
N GLY A 34 -15.02 6.12 -4.81
CA GLY A 34 -15.59 7.20 -4.02
C GLY A 34 -17.11 7.11 -3.81
N LEU A 35 -17.86 6.32 -4.59
CA LEU A 35 -19.29 6.11 -4.40
C LEU A 35 -19.62 5.17 -3.25
N HIS A 36 -18.70 4.28 -2.91
CA HIS A 36 -18.91 3.20 -1.95
C HIS A 36 -18.26 3.47 -0.59
N VAL A 37 -17.30 4.38 -0.54
CA VAL A 37 -16.33 4.47 0.55
C VAL A 37 -16.93 4.90 1.88
N CYS A 38 -17.93 5.80 1.91
CA CYS A 38 -18.56 6.23 3.15
C CYS A 38 -19.29 5.08 3.86
N GLU A 39 -20.04 4.27 3.10
CA GLU A 39 -20.73 3.10 3.63
C GLU A 39 -19.74 2.05 4.12
N LEU A 40 -18.72 1.73 3.30
CA LEU A 40 -17.66 0.79 3.68
C LEU A 40 -16.90 1.20 4.93
N ALA A 41 -16.54 2.47 5.05
CA ALA A 41 -15.86 3.00 6.22
C ALA A 41 -16.74 2.87 7.48
N ARG A 42 -18.03 3.16 7.36
CA ARG A 42 -19.00 3.02 8.46
C ARG A 42 -19.15 1.58 8.91
N ASP A 43 -19.28 0.63 7.96
CA ASP A 43 -19.42 -0.81 8.24
C ASP A 43 -18.17 -1.40 8.91
N LEU A 44 -16.98 -0.83 8.61
CA LEU A 44 -15.69 -1.23 9.19
C LEU A 44 -15.32 -0.44 10.45
N GLY A 45 -16.09 0.60 10.82
CA GLY A 45 -15.79 1.49 11.94
C GLY A 45 -14.63 2.45 11.68
N ILE A 46 -14.25 2.69 10.42
CA ILE A 46 -13.17 3.59 10.03
C ILE A 46 -13.67 5.03 10.04
N GLY A 47 -13.04 5.89 10.85
CA GLY A 47 -13.47 7.27 11.03
C GLY A 47 -13.06 8.22 9.91
N GLN A 48 -12.06 7.86 9.11
CA GLN A 48 -11.51 8.75 8.09
C GLN A 48 -11.27 8.05 6.77
N VAL A 49 -11.57 8.76 5.67
CA VAL A 49 -11.33 8.31 4.30
C VAL A 49 -10.59 9.37 3.52
N ILE A 50 -9.68 8.96 2.64
CA ILE A 50 -9.02 9.82 1.67
C ILE A 50 -9.40 9.38 0.26
N VAL A 51 -9.91 10.30 -0.53
CA VAL A 51 -10.08 10.12 -1.98
C VAL A 51 -9.06 11.02 -2.67
N PRO A 52 -8.01 10.44 -3.28
CA PRO A 52 -6.98 11.22 -3.97
C PRO A 52 -7.58 12.01 -5.13
N ARG A 53 -7.02 13.20 -5.42
CA ARG A 53 -7.49 14.05 -6.52
C ARG A 53 -7.54 13.30 -7.88
N ARG A 54 -6.60 12.41 -8.11
CA ARG A 54 -6.52 11.60 -9.33
C ARG A 54 -6.82 10.12 -9.04
N ALA A 55 -7.94 9.90 -8.35
CA ALA A 55 -8.31 8.56 -7.88
C ALA A 55 -8.36 7.52 -9.00
N SER A 56 -8.89 7.86 -10.18
CA SER A 56 -9.00 6.93 -11.32
C SER A 56 -7.64 6.50 -11.89
N THR A 57 -6.64 7.37 -11.82
CA THR A 57 -5.29 7.13 -12.38
C THR A 57 -4.23 6.86 -11.31
N MET A 58 -4.63 6.66 -10.06
CA MET A 58 -3.70 6.44 -8.93
C MET A 58 -2.79 5.23 -9.15
N SER A 59 -3.30 4.15 -9.74
CA SER A 59 -2.48 2.97 -10.07
C SER A 59 -1.39 3.30 -11.09
N ALA A 60 -1.72 4.08 -12.12
CA ALA A 60 -0.73 4.53 -13.12
C ALA A 60 0.32 5.46 -12.48
N LEU A 61 -0.11 6.35 -11.58
CA LEU A 61 0.80 7.20 -10.82
C LEU A 61 1.75 6.36 -9.94
N GLY A 62 1.22 5.32 -9.29
CA GLY A 62 2.02 4.38 -8.50
C GLY A 62 3.05 3.63 -9.35
N MET A 63 2.69 3.23 -10.58
CA MET A 63 3.63 2.58 -11.52
C MET A 63 4.75 3.51 -11.97
N ILE A 64 4.46 4.80 -12.20
CA ILE A 64 5.47 5.79 -12.60
C ILE A 64 6.47 6.06 -11.46
N GLY A 65 6.01 6.01 -10.22
CA GLY A 65 6.85 6.26 -9.03
C GLY A 65 7.38 5.01 -8.35
N ALA A 66 7.16 3.83 -8.92
CA ALA A 66 7.66 2.58 -8.34
C ALA A 66 9.11 2.34 -8.74
N ASP A 67 9.91 1.85 -7.80
CA ASP A 67 11.27 1.41 -8.09
C ASP A 67 11.28 0.23 -9.05
N VAL A 68 12.31 0.17 -9.89
CA VAL A 68 12.56 -0.98 -10.77
C VAL A 68 13.23 -2.07 -9.96
N ILE A 69 12.57 -3.21 -9.77
CA ILE A 69 13.12 -4.32 -9.00
C ILE A 69 13.36 -5.52 -9.90
N LYS A 70 14.59 -6.04 -9.88
CA LYS A 70 14.97 -7.27 -10.56
C LYS A 70 15.55 -8.26 -9.55
N ASP A 71 14.99 -9.45 -9.52
CA ASP A 71 15.38 -10.53 -8.61
C ASP A 71 16.07 -11.65 -9.39
N TYR A 72 17.26 -12.03 -8.94
CA TYR A 72 18.05 -13.13 -9.51
C TYR A 72 18.24 -14.20 -8.45
N VAL A 73 17.97 -15.43 -8.82
CA VAL A 73 18.12 -16.60 -7.94
C VAL A 73 18.95 -17.66 -8.66
N ARG A 74 19.93 -18.23 -7.96
CA ARG A 74 20.74 -19.36 -8.45
C ARG A 74 20.78 -20.43 -7.39
N THR A 75 20.25 -21.61 -7.70
CA THR A 75 20.38 -22.79 -6.85
C THR A 75 21.80 -23.32 -6.90
N VAL A 76 22.41 -23.54 -5.74
CA VAL A 76 23.83 -23.93 -5.61
C VAL A 76 24.03 -25.19 -4.79
N MET A 77 23.19 -25.48 -3.82
CA MET A 77 23.24 -26.64 -2.92
C MET A 77 24.64 -26.83 -2.33
N LEU A 78 25.13 -25.82 -1.60
CA LEU A 78 26.47 -25.80 -1.02
C LEU A 78 26.44 -26.19 0.46
N PRO A 79 27.49 -26.88 0.96
CA PRO A 79 27.60 -27.22 2.38
C PRO A 79 27.98 -25.98 3.23
N GLU A 80 27.80 -26.09 4.54
CA GLU A 80 28.05 -25.02 5.51
C GLU A 80 29.48 -24.51 5.58
N ASP A 81 30.46 -25.39 5.25
CA ASP A 81 31.88 -25.07 5.25
C ASP A 81 32.36 -24.31 4.00
N THR A 82 31.42 -23.92 3.13
CA THR A 82 31.71 -23.10 1.96
C THR A 82 32.27 -21.74 2.37
N LEU A 83 33.44 -21.42 1.89
CA LEU A 83 34.13 -20.18 2.20
C LEU A 83 33.30 -18.95 1.74
N TYR A 84 33.25 -17.93 2.58
CA TYR A 84 32.57 -16.66 2.25
C TYR A 84 33.10 -16.04 0.94
N SER A 85 34.44 -16.14 0.69
CA SER A 85 35.05 -15.67 -0.54
C SER A 85 34.56 -16.42 -1.79
N GLU A 86 34.23 -17.69 -1.64
CA GLU A 86 33.63 -18.48 -2.73
C GLU A 86 32.21 -18.02 -3.02
N LEU A 87 31.39 -17.78 -1.98
CA LEU A 87 30.03 -17.22 -2.13
C LEU A 87 30.07 -15.87 -2.85
N LEU A 88 30.99 -14.98 -2.46
CA LEU A 88 31.18 -13.69 -3.13
C LEU A 88 31.58 -13.86 -4.60
N SER A 89 32.48 -14.82 -4.91
CA SER A 89 32.88 -15.09 -6.29
C SER A 89 31.69 -15.57 -7.15
N ARG A 90 30.85 -16.45 -6.60
CA ARG A 90 29.71 -17.01 -7.31
C ARG A 90 28.63 -15.97 -7.55
N ILE A 91 28.39 -15.06 -6.59
CA ILE A 91 27.36 -14.03 -6.69
C ILE A 91 27.77 -12.89 -7.63
N LYS A 92 29.08 -12.66 -7.81
CA LYS A 92 29.62 -11.56 -8.63
C LYS A 92 29.04 -11.53 -10.05
N SER A 93 28.90 -12.69 -10.70
CA SER A 93 28.34 -12.76 -12.06
C SER A 93 26.87 -12.35 -12.11
N MET A 94 26.12 -12.61 -11.03
CA MET A 94 24.71 -12.20 -10.92
C MET A 94 24.60 -10.69 -10.68
N VAL A 95 25.50 -10.13 -9.87
CA VAL A 95 25.58 -8.68 -9.63
C VAL A 95 25.89 -7.92 -10.91
N VAL A 96 26.91 -8.37 -11.68
CA VAL A 96 27.27 -7.74 -12.96
C VAL A 96 26.10 -7.78 -13.95
N LEU A 97 25.40 -8.91 -14.05
CA LEU A 97 24.21 -9.03 -14.90
C LEU A 97 23.11 -8.07 -14.44
N ALA A 98 22.83 -8.02 -13.14
CA ALA A 98 21.81 -7.16 -12.57
C ALA A 98 22.10 -5.67 -12.83
N GLN A 99 23.34 -5.24 -12.68
CA GLN A 99 23.76 -3.87 -12.96
C GLN A 99 23.63 -3.53 -14.45
N ALA A 100 24.07 -4.40 -15.34
CA ALA A 100 23.96 -4.19 -16.78
C ALA A 100 22.47 -4.04 -17.23
N GLU A 101 21.60 -4.88 -16.68
CA GLU A 101 20.18 -4.78 -16.99
C GLU A 101 19.49 -3.51 -16.41
N MET A 102 20.01 -2.94 -15.30
CA MET A 102 19.53 -1.66 -14.79
C MET A 102 19.99 -0.49 -15.65
N GLU A 103 21.22 -0.56 -16.20
CA GLU A 103 21.71 0.42 -17.18
C GLU A 103 20.83 0.45 -18.44
N GLU A 104 20.37 -0.72 -18.92
CA GLU A 104 19.42 -0.82 -20.03
C GLU A 104 18.07 -0.15 -19.73
N GLU A 105 17.63 -0.16 -18.46
CA GLU A 105 16.44 0.55 -17.97
C GLU A 105 16.69 2.05 -17.75
N LEU A 106 17.87 2.55 -18.09
CA LEU A 106 18.29 3.95 -17.91
C LEU A 106 18.34 4.41 -16.43
N ILE A 107 18.55 3.48 -15.50
CA ILE A 107 18.78 3.79 -14.08
C ILE A 107 20.25 4.16 -13.90
N SER A 108 20.53 5.29 -13.25
CA SER A 108 21.87 5.72 -12.92
C SER A 108 22.54 4.76 -11.93
N GLU A 109 23.84 4.54 -12.04
CA GLU A 109 24.60 3.70 -11.11
C GLU A 109 24.45 4.17 -9.65
N ASP A 110 24.35 5.49 -9.41
CA ASP A 110 24.15 6.09 -8.09
C ASP A 110 22.76 5.76 -7.49
N ASP A 111 21.77 5.42 -8.33
CA ASP A 111 20.42 5.07 -7.93
C ASP A 111 20.21 3.56 -7.81
N ILE A 112 21.27 2.74 -7.99
CA ILE A 112 21.19 1.29 -7.87
C ILE A 112 21.52 0.85 -6.45
N CYS A 113 20.58 0.13 -5.83
CA CYS A 113 20.78 -0.54 -4.54
C CYS A 113 20.79 -2.06 -4.74
N LEU A 114 21.84 -2.72 -4.27
CA LEU A 114 22.02 -4.17 -4.35
C LEU A 114 21.82 -4.79 -2.97
N GLN A 115 20.96 -5.81 -2.91
CA GLN A 115 20.77 -6.66 -1.74
C GLN A 115 21.16 -8.09 -2.13
N THR A 116 22.09 -8.66 -1.36
CA THR A 116 22.55 -10.03 -1.57
C THR A 116 22.17 -10.89 -0.38
N THR A 117 21.50 -12.00 -0.64
CA THR A 117 21.02 -12.90 0.40
C THR A 117 21.25 -14.37 0.03
N LEU A 118 21.12 -15.22 1.03
CA LEU A 118 21.21 -16.67 0.93
C LEU A 118 19.90 -17.29 1.37
N ASP A 119 19.42 -18.30 0.66
CA ASP A 119 18.43 -19.22 1.23
C ASP A 119 19.18 -20.37 1.89
N VAL A 120 18.99 -20.52 3.19
CA VAL A 120 19.70 -21.49 4.04
C VAL A 120 18.69 -22.35 4.77
N ARG A 121 19.00 -23.63 4.97
CA ARG A 121 18.19 -24.55 5.75
C ARG A 121 19.06 -25.52 6.54
N TYR A 122 18.51 -26.16 7.57
CA TYR A 122 19.15 -27.34 8.12
C TYR A 122 19.12 -28.48 7.10
N ARG A 123 20.18 -29.26 7.05
CA ARG A 123 20.29 -30.37 6.10
C ARG A 123 19.16 -31.36 6.28
N GLY A 124 18.41 -31.61 5.20
CA GLY A 124 17.25 -32.49 5.21
C GLY A 124 15.92 -31.83 5.51
N GLN A 125 15.87 -30.54 5.82
CA GLN A 125 14.63 -29.78 5.89
C GLN A 125 14.10 -29.43 4.49
N SER A 126 12.77 -29.25 4.39
CA SER A 126 12.10 -28.90 3.12
C SER A 126 11.96 -27.39 2.92
N TYR A 127 12.16 -26.58 3.98
CA TYR A 127 11.99 -25.12 3.95
C TYR A 127 13.29 -24.43 4.26
N GLU A 128 13.58 -23.38 3.49
CA GLU A 128 14.71 -22.50 3.68
C GLU A 128 14.28 -21.15 4.27
N LEU A 129 15.18 -20.51 5.00
CA LEU A 129 15.06 -19.13 5.45
C LEU A 129 16.04 -18.26 4.67
N ASN A 130 15.58 -17.07 4.32
CA ASN A 130 16.39 -16.08 3.64
C ASN A 130 17.14 -15.22 4.66
N VAL A 131 18.47 -15.19 4.56
CA VAL A 131 19.35 -14.43 5.43
C VAL A 131 20.32 -13.58 4.62
N PRO A 132 20.82 -12.46 5.17
CA PRO A 132 21.82 -11.64 4.47
C PRO A 132 23.10 -12.45 4.15
N LEU A 133 23.70 -12.15 3.00
CA LEU A 133 25.03 -12.69 2.66
C LEU A 133 26.09 -11.90 3.44
N THR A 134 26.38 -12.35 4.66
CA THR A 134 27.42 -11.81 5.55
C THR A 134 28.45 -12.88 5.88
N GLN A 135 29.55 -12.49 6.52
CA GLN A 135 30.50 -13.47 7.07
C GLN A 135 29.88 -14.30 8.21
N ASN A 136 28.83 -13.79 8.83
CA ASN A 136 28.15 -14.38 9.99
C ASN A 136 26.84 -15.09 9.59
N TYR A 137 26.61 -15.41 8.33
CA TYR A 137 25.33 -15.96 7.83
C TYR A 137 24.88 -17.21 8.59
N HIS A 138 25.79 -17.98 9.21
CA HIS A 138 25.43 -19.11 10.07
C HIS A 138 24.65 -18.64 11.30
N SER A 139 25.20 -17.64 12.03
CA SER A 139 24.55 -17.06 13.19
C SER A 139 23.24 -16.40 12.79
N ASP A 140 23.26 -15.63 11.70
CA ASP A 140 22.07 -14.94 11.17
C ASP A 140 20.94 -15.95 10.85
N PHE A 141 21.30 -17.15 10.33
CA PHE A 141 20.34 -18.23 10.09
C PHE A 141 19.75 -18.80 11.37
N HIS A 142 20.60 -19.11 12.38
CA HIS A 142 20.10 -19.67 13.66
C HIS A 142 19.19 -18.68 14.37
N ASP A 143 19.50 -17.38 14.34
CA ASP A 143 18.67 -16.32 14.92
C ASP A 143 17.34 -16.19 14.17
N ALA A 144 17.37 -16.20 12.84
CA ALA A 144 16.17 -16.18 12.02
C ALA A 144 15.29 -17.43 12.24
N HIS A 145 15.89 -18.60 12.41
CA HIS A 145 15.18 -19.84 12.70
C HIS A 145 14.52 -19.83 14.09
N MET A 146 15.23 -19.31 15.09
CA MET A 146 14.69 -19.10 16.43
C MET A 146 13.49 -18.15 16.40
N GLN A 147 13.59 -17.06 15.63
CA GLN A 147 12.51 -16.10 15.49
C GLN A 147 11.28 -16.67 14.77
N ALA A 148 11.51 -17.45 13.69
CA ALA A 148 10.43 -17.98 12.86
C ALA A 148 9.71 -19.18 13.51
N TYR A 149 10.45 -20.06 14.19
CA TYR A 149 9.96 -21.35 14.67
C TYR A 149 10.06 -21.55 16.18
N GLY A 150 10.67 -20.61 16.92
CA GLY A 150 10.82 -20.67 18.38
C GLY A 150 11.91 -21.62 18.87
N HIS A 151 12.72 -22.17 17.94
CA HIS A 151 13.87 -23.02 18.27
C HIS A 151 14.96 -22.91 17.21
N SER A 152 16.19 -23.20 17.57
CA SER A 152 17.33 -23.39 16.64
C SER A 152 18.26 -24.46 17.22
N ASN A 153 18.99 -25.14 16.37
CA ASN A 153 19.99 -26.14 16.77
C ASN A 153 21.33 -25.82 16.11
N VAL A 154 22.23 -25.22 16.86
CA VAL A 154 23.54 -24.80 16.35
C VAL A 154 24.49 -25.97 16.04
N ASP A 155 24.16 -27.18 16.51
CA ASP A 155 24.95 -28.39 16.26
C ASP A 155 24.51 -29.11 14.98
N ASP A 156 23.37 -28.76 14.40
CA ASP A 156 22.87 -29.33 13.17
C ASP A 156 23.55 -28.66 11.96
N SER A 157 24.04 -29.46 10.99
CA SER A 157 24.60 -28.91 9.77
C SER A 157 23.54 -28.17 8.94
N ILE A 158 23.97 -27.06 8.38
CA ILE A 158 23.17 -26.28 7.44
C ILE A 158 23.63 -26.48 6.01
N GLU A 159 22.79 -26.16 5.05
CA GLU A 159 23.13 -26.10 3.62
C GLU A 159 22.60 -24.83 2.98
N ILE A 160 23.40 -24.25 2.10
CA ILE A 160 23.04 -23.07 1.31
C ILE A 160 22.33 -23.56 0.05
N VAL A 161 21.05 -23.29 -0.06
CA VAL A 161 20.21 -23.75 -1.18
C VAL A 161 20.35 -22.83 -2.37
N ASN A 162 20.17 -21.52 -2.16
CA ASN A 162 20.21 -20.52 -3.22
C ASN A 162 21.09 -19.32 -2.84
N LEU A 163 21.67 -18.72 -3.87
CA LEU A 163 22.20 -17.35 -3.84
C LEU A 163 21.15 -16.44 -4.48
N ARG A 164 20.88 -15.29 -3.84
CA ARG A 164 19.95 -14.28 -4.35
C ARG A 164 20.62 -12.93 -4.48
N VAL A 165 20.28 -12.23 -5.55
CA VAL A 165 20.59 -10.81 -5.76
C VAL A 165 19.28 -10.10 -6.07
N ARG A 166 18.93 -9.12 -5.25
CA ARG A 166 17.88 -8.16 -5.55
C ARG A 166 18.55 -6.85 -5.94
N CYS A 167 18.28 -6.40 -7.14
CA CYS A 167 18.72 -5.12 -7.66
C CYS A 167 17.53 -4.17 -7.67
N ILE A 168 17.66 -3.04 -6.99
CA ILE A 168 16.62 -2.03 -6.87
C ILE A 168 17.15 -0.77 -7.54
N GLY A 169 16.52 -0.37 -8.63
CA GLY A 169 16.73 0.92 -9.28
C GLY A 169 15.77 1.94 -8.70
N LEU A 170 16.29 2.88 -7.93
CA LEU A 170 15.49 3.91 -7.28
C LEU A 170 14.94 4.89 -8.33
N VAL A 171 13.64 5.09 -8.34
CA VAL A 171 12.96 6.06 -9.20
C VAL A 171 12.64 7.31 -8.39
N SER A 172 12.94 8.47 -8.97
CA SER A 172 12.62 9.75 -8.32
C SER A 172 11.13 9.85 -8.01
N ALA A 173 10.82 10.16 -6.76
CA ALA A 173 9.44 10.33 -6.32
C ALA A 173 8.73 11.41 -7.15
N VAL A 174 7.48 11.14 -7.55
CA VAL A 174 6.65 12.14 -8.24
C VAL A 174 6.43 13.32 -7.30
N PRO A 175 6.83 14.55 -7.68
CA PRO A 175 6.72 15.70 -6.79
C PRO A 175 5.26 16.02 -6.49
N MET A 176 4.92 16.10 -5.21
CA MET A 176 3.59 16.48 -4.75
C MET A 176 3.61 17.96 -4.35
N ILE A 177 2.88 18.79 -5.10
CA ILE A 177 2.80 20.23 -4.86
C ILE A 177 1.69 20.51 -3.84
N ARG A 178 2.07 21.05 -2.68
CA ARG A 178 1.12 21.50 -1.66
C ARG A 178 0.66 22.93 -1.95
N THR A 179 -0.64 23.13 -1.95
CA THR A 179 -1.26 24.45 -2.13
C THR A 179 -1.84 24.91 -0.79
N LYS A 180 -1.67 26.21 -0.47
CA LYS A 180 -2.24 26.77 0.76
C LYS A 180 -3.76 26.74 0.70
N SER A 181 -4.39 26.49 1.85
CA SER A 181 -5.84 26.61 2.01
C SER A 181 -6.26 28.05 1.78
N VAL A 182 -7.35 28.25 1.02
CA VAL A 182 -7.85 29.59 0.64
C VAL A 182 -9.10 29.98 1.42
N SER A 183 -10.06 29.06 1.59
CA SER A 183 -11.36 29.32 2.23
C SER A 183 -12.02 27.98 2.59
N THR A 184 -12.96 28.01 3.52
CA THR A 184 -13.88 26.90 3.78
C THR A 184 -15.13 26.92 2.89
N ASP A 185 -15.38 28.04 2.22
CA ASP A 185 -16.53 28.24 1.35
C ASP A 185 -16.35 27.53 0.01
N SER A 186 -17.18 26.50 -0.23
CA SER A 186 -17.19 25.71 -1.46
C SER A 186 -18.22 26.18 -2.50
N SER A 187 -18.89 27.31 -2.28
CA SER A 187 -19.98 27.82 -3.14
C SER A 187 -19.56 28.00 -4.61
N VAL A 188 -18.31 28.36 -4.86
CA VAL A 188 -17.74 28.50 -6.21
C VAL A 188 -17.75 27.18 -7.00
N ALA A 189 -17.76 26.05 -6.32
CA ALA A 189 -17.77 24.72 -6.93
C ALA A 189 -19.18 24.11 -7.00
N HIS A 190 -20.20 24.77 -6.37
CA HIS A 190 -21.56 24.26 -6.33
C HIS A 190 -22.25 24.40 -7.69
N LEU A 191 -22.77 23.28 -8.22
CA LEU A 191 -23.43 23.20 -9.53
C LEU A 191 -24.96 23.19 -9.45
N GLY A 192 -25.52 23.03 -8.24
CA GLY A 192 -26.96 22.90 -8.00
C GLY A 192 -27.30 21.63 -7.23
N LYS A 193 -28.54 21.19 -7.33
CA LYS A 193 -29.06 19.98 -6.69
C LYS A 193 -29.58 18.99 -7.73
N SER A 194 -29.52 17.71 -7.40
CA SER A 194 -30.09 16.65 -8.22
C SER A 194 -30.71 15.57 -7.34
N PRO A 195 -31.86 15.01 -7.75
CA PRO A 195 -32.45 13.89 -7.04
C PRO A 195 -31.55 12.66 -7.20
N MET A 196 -31.30 11.97 -6.09
CA MET A 196 -30.56 10.71 -6.04
C MET A 196 -31.20 9.76 -5.03
N VAL A 197 -30.92 8.47 -5.19
CA VAL A 197 -31.33 7.45 -4.22
C VAL A 197 -30.19 7.20 -3.26
N LEU A 198 -30.40 7.46 -1.97
CA LEU A 198 -29.44 7.16 -0.91
C LEU A 198 -30.16 6.37 0.19
N SER A 199 -29.64 5.21 0.55
CA SER A 199 -30.25 4.29 1.54
C SER A 199 -31.73 3.92 1.25
N GLY A 200 -32.10 3.88 -0.03
CA GLY A 200 -33.46 3.54 -0.47
C GLY A 200 -34.45 4.72 -0.49
N GLU A 201 -34.01 5.91 -0.12
CA GLU A 201 -34.81 7.14 -0.15
C GLU A 201 -34.36 8.04 -1.30
N ILE A 202 -35.34 8.76 -1.91
CA ILE A 202 -35.04 9.80 -2.90
C ILE A 202 -34.78 11.09 -2.14
N ILE A 203 -33.60 11.66 -2.35
CA ILE A 203 -33.16 12.91 -1.73
C ILE A 203 -32.66 13.90 -2.78
N ASP A 204 -32.74 15.20 -2.49
CA ASP A 204 -32.03 16.21 -3.27
C ASP A 204 -30.65 16.43 -2.69
N ALA A 205 -29.62 15.95 -3.39
CA ALA A 205 -28.25 16.13 -3.00
C ALA A 205 -27.58 17.31 -3.69
N ASP A 206 -26.73 18.02 -2.98
CA ASP A 206 -25.93 19.09 -3.55
C ASP A 206 -24.83 18.51 -4.45
N ILE A 207 -24.66 19.09 -5.64
CA ILE A 207 -23.67 18.65 -6.63
C ILE A 207 -22.54 19.67 -6.69
N TYR A 208 -21.30 19.20 -6.59
CA TYR A 208 -20.11 20.04 -6.67
C TYR A 208 -19.20 19.58 -7.81
N SER A 209 -18.59 20.56 -8.51
CA SER A 209 -17.50 20.29 -9.44
C SER A 209 -16.19 20.07 -8.68
N GLY A 210 -15.62 18.86 -8.76
CA GLY A 210 -14.36 18.54 -8.13
C GLY A 210 -13.19 19.37 -8.66
N ASP A 211 -13.23 19.76 -9.94
CA ASP A 211 -12.18 20.55 -10.56
C ASP A 211 -12.14 22.03 -10.08
N LEU A 212 -13.25 22.53 -9.55
CA LEU A 212 -13.34 23.87 -8.97
C LEU A 212 -13.05 23.89 -7.47
N LEU A 213 -12.95 22.73 -6.82
CA LEU A 213 -12.62 22.64 -5.41
C LEU A 213 -11.15 23.03 -5.17
N LYS A 214 -10.93 23.75 -4.08
CA LYS A 214 -9.60 24.22 -3.65
C LYS A 214 -9.31 23.78 -2.23
N PRO A 215 -8.03 23.68 -1.83
CA PRO A 215 -7.63 23.37 -0.47
C PRO A 215 -8.34 24.28 0.55
N GLY A 216 -8.89 23.65 1.58
CA GLY A 216 -9.66 24.31 2.62
C GLY A 216 -11.17 24.23 2.43
N HIS A 217 -11.70 24.05 1.21
CA HIS A 217 -13.14 23.95 0.97
C HIS A 217 -13.73 22.80 1.78
N VAL A 218 -14.92 23.05 2.33
CA VAL A 218 -15.67 22.12 3.16
C VAL A 218 -17.01 21.85 2.53
N ILE A 219 -17.40 20.58 2.48
CA ILE A 219 -18.69 20.12 2.00
C ILE A 219 -19.30 19.22 3.07
N VAL A 220 -20.58 19.43 3.37
CA VAL A 220 -21.34 18.57 4.29
C VAL A 220 -22.35 17.79 3.47
N GLY A 221 -22.50 16.50 3.75
CA GLY A 221 -23.44 15.63 3.06
C GLY A 221 -24.92 15.87 3.47
N PRO A 222 -25.87 15.42 2.64
CA PRO A 222 -25.68 14.59 1.45
C PRO A 222 -25.25 15.39 0.23
N ALA A 223 -24.16 15.01 -0.39
CA ALA A 223 -23.59 15.70 -1.55
C ALA A 223 -22.83 14.75 -2.48
N LEU A 224 -22.67 15.17 -3.72
CA LEU A 224 -21.88 14.47 -4.72
C LEU A 224 -20.81 15.40 -5.30
N ILE A 225 -19.56 14.99 -5.24
CA ILE A 225 -18.45 15.67 -5.93
C ILE A 225 -18.20 14.92 -7.22
N VAL A 226 -18.31 15.64 -8.35
CA VAL A 226 -18.13 15.09 -9.69
C VAL A 226 -16.83 15.62 -10.26
N TYR A 227 -15.93 14.72 -10.58
CA TYR A 227 -14.72 14.96 -11.37
C TYR A 227 -14.92 14.42 -12.78
N SER A 228 -14.02 14.75 -13.69
CA SER A 228 -14.03 14.21 -15.07
C SER A 228 -13.85 12.69 -15.13
N ASP A 229 -13.22 12.11 -14.11
CA ASP A 229 -12.73 10.73 -14.09
C ASP A 229 -13.16 9.91 -12.87
N THR A 230 -13.76 10.54 -11.87
CA THR A 230 -14.28 9.87 -10.66
C THR A 230 -15.42 10.65 -10.03
N THR A 231 -16.12 10.00 -9.11
CA THR A 231 -17.23 10.63 -8.36
C THR A 231 -17.11 10.24 -6.90
N VAL A 232 -17.35 11.21 -5.99
CA VAL A 232 -17.29 11.00 -4.54
C VAL A 232 -18.64 11.31 -3.94
N LEU A 233 -19.24 10.32 -3.28
CA LEU A 233 -20.48 10.49 -2.52
C LEU A 233 -20.15 10.83 -1.07
N ILE A 234 -20.74 11.91 -0.56
CA ILE A 234 -20.70 12.29 0.85
C ILE A 234 -22.09 11.97 1.41
N SER A 235 -22.16 11.02 2.34
CA SER A 235 -23.41 10.57 2.94
C SER A 235 -23.91 11.55 4.01
N TYR A 236 -25.09 11.26 4.57
CA TYR A 236 -25.60 11.99 5.73
C TYR A 236 -24.59 11.94 6.89
N GLN A 237 -24.45 13.08 7.59
CA GLN A 237 -23.56 13.27 8.74
C GLN A 237 -22.06 13.20 8.41
N ASP A 238 -21.69 12.89 7.16
CA ASP A 238 -20.30 12.90 6.73
C ASP A 238 -19.90 14.31 6.29
N ARG A 239 -18.61 14.61 6.45
CA ARG A 239 -18.04 15.90 6.09
C ARG A 239 -16.78 15.68 5.25
N ALA A 240 -16.66 16.43 4.17
CA ALA A 240 -15.47 16.44 3.32
C ALA A 240 -14.69 17.73 3.49
N VAL A 241 -13.37 17.62 3.51
CA VAL A 241 -12.44 18.75 3.47
C VAL A 241 -11.43 18.51 2.36
N VAL A 242 -11.15 19.51 1.56
CA VAL A 242 -10.08 19.42 0.55
C VAL A 242 -8.73 19.74 1.21
N ASP A 243 -7.80 18.80 1.17
CA ASP A 243 -6.48 18.94 1.77
C ASP A 243 -5.52 19.79 0.92
N PRO A 244 -4.32 20.15 1.42
CA PRO A 244 -3.32 20.91 0.66
C PRO A 244 -2.79 20.21 -0.61
N LEU A 245 -3.00 18.91 -0.76
CA LEU A 245 -2.66 18.11 -1.95
C LEU A 245 -3.85 17.95 -2.90
N HIS A 246 -4.97 18.65 -2.60
CA HIS A 246 -6.25 18.57 -3.31
C HIS A 246 -6.95 17.19 -3.20
N ASN A 247 -6.59 16.36 -2.22
CA ASN A 247 -7.37 15.17 -1.92
C ASN A 247 -8.65 15.55 -1.18
N VAL A 248 -9.70 14.76 -1.34
CA VAL A 248 -10.91 14.87 -0.54
C VAL A 248 -10.74 13.98 0.68
N VAL A 249 -10.66 14.60 1.86
CA VAL A 249 -10.62 13.91 3.14
C VAL A 249 -12.02 13.91 3.73
N LEU A 250 -12.58 12.72 3.95
CA LEU A 250 -13.91 12.52 4.50
C LEU A 250 -13.80 12.15 5.97
N ASP A 251 -14.46 12.91 6.82
CA ASP A 251 -14.71 12.54 8.21
C ASP A 251 -16.07 11.84 8.26
N ILE A 252 -16.09 10.58 8.67
CA ILE A 252 -17.27 9.72 8.67
C ILE A 252 -18.01 9.91 9.99
N GLY A 253 -19.25 10.39 9.89
CA GLY A 253 -20.15 10.51 11.04
C GLY A 253 -20.52 9.12 11.56
N MET A 254 -19.93 8.72 12.69
CA MET A 254 -20.30 7.50 13.39
C MET A 254 -21.61 7.73 14.12
N SER A 255 -22.68 7.07 13.72
CA SER A 255 -23.88 7.01 14.55
C SER A 255 -23.54 6.29 15.86
N ASN A 256 -23.93 6.86 17.00
CA ASN A 256 -23.70 6.30 18.35
C ASN A 256 -24.35 4.92 18.61
N ASN A 257 -24.80 4.22 17.58
CA ASN A 257 -25.44 2.89 17.70
C ASN A 257 -24.45 1.71 17.73
N GLY A 258 -23.12 1.97 17.75
CA GLY A 258 -22.09 0.92 17.74
C GLY A 258 -21.61 0.41 19.12
N GLN A 259 -22.24 0.84 20.25
CA GLN A 259 -21.84 0.36 21.60
C GLN A 259 -22.68 -0.80 22.15
N ALA A 260 -23.58 -1.39 21.37
CA ALA A 260 -24.45 -2.47 21.87
C ALA A 260 -24.46 -3.68 20.95
N ALA A 261 -23.34 -4.35 20.69
CA ALA A 261 -23.33 -5.73 20.18
C ALA A 261 -21.92 -6.38 20.23
N PHE A 262 -21.27 -6.40 21.39
CA PHE A 262 -20.25 -7.42 21.71
C PHE A 262 -20.20 -7.56 23.24
N LEU A 263 -21.13 -8.34 23.78
CA LEU A 263 -21.02 -9.11 25.00
C LEU A 263 -21.17 -10.58 24.64
#